data_534d621d54dcd80ebf83e17592e5d002
#
_entry.id   534d621d54dcd80ebf83e17592e5d002
#
_cell.length_a   1.000
_cell.length_b   1.000
_cell.length_c   1.000
_cell.angle_alpha   90.00
_cell.angle_beta   90.00
_cell.angle_gamma   90.00
#
_symmetry.space_group_name_H-M   'P 1'
#
loop_
_entity.id
_entity.type
_entity.pdbx_description
1 polymer ?
#
loop_
_entity_poly.entity_id
_entity_poly.type
_entity_poly.pdbx_seq_one_letter_code
_entity_poly.pdbx_strand_id
1 'polypeptide(L)'
;MIKINNILVTITGASGAGKSTIIKKLIQRDSEKYIQIPTYTTRPLRKGEKQGEQHYFIQKEEYKKLKEKEKILACSTVEGEFYGTPQIDLNNPKYTDKCIIIDIGAKGVEELKQIYKNIIPIYVMPPTQERIKQNRNQNRLQRSVKQIKYAEKVCKWLVINEELEKATDDIEKIILIIQKSGKKVEKITKKDIEYLYKKSMKNPVNKRFLEEFYQQEEQAEEQKTKNKQEQKKKTE
;
A
#
# COMPACT_ATOMS: atom_id res chain seq x y z
N MET A 1 28.48 -12.23 -8.65
CA MET A 1 27.56 -11.39 -7.83
C MET A 1 26.41 -10.94 -8.73
N ILE A 2 25.18 -11.31 -8.42
CA ILE A 2 24.00 -10.82 -9.13
C ILE A 2 23.84 -9.36 -8.71
N LYS A 3 24.10 -8.41 -9.63
CA LYS A 3 23.79 -7.00 -9.38
C LYS A 3 22.31 -6.91 -9.08
N ILE A 4 21.97 -6.59 -7.83
CA ILE A 4 20.60 -6.28 -7.42
C ILE A 4 20.30 -4.94 -8.07
N ASN A 5 19.69 -4.97 -9.26
CA ASN A 5 19.10 -3.76 -9.81
C ASN A 5 18.07 -3.27 -8.80
N ASN A 6 18.20 -2.05 -8.35
CA ASN A 6 17.39 -1.38 -7.35
C ASN A 6 15.93 -1.83 -7.40
N ILE A 7 15.49 -2.56 -6.37
CA ILE A 7 14.13 -3.07 -6.27
C ILE A 7 13.28 -2.02 -5.56
N LEU A 8 12.20 -1.63 -6.19
CA LEU A 8 11.22 -0.73 -5.63
C LEU A 8 10.06 -1.53 -5.03
N VAL A 9 9.91 -1.49 -3.72
CA VAL A 9 8.81 -2.12 -2.99
C VAL A 9 7.79 -1.06 -2.61
N THR A 10 6.54 -1.25 -3.00
CA THR A 10 5.45 -0.42 -2.49
C THR A 10 4.67 -1.19 -1.44
N ILE A 11 4.52 -0.60 -0.27
CA ILE A 11 3.68 -1.12 0.80
C ILE A 11 2.40 -0.29 0.81
N THR A 12 1.28 -0.93 0.51
CA THR A 12 -0.05 -0.31 0.52
C THR A 12 -0.97 -1.05 1.47
N GLY A 13 -2.08 -0.46 1.83
CA GLY A 13 -3.05 -1.08 2.75
C GLY A 13 -3.87 -0.04 3.50
N ALA A 14 -4.92 -0.52 4.17
CA ALA A 14 -5.81 0.33 4.94
C ALA A 14 -5.08 1.16 6.00
N SER A 15 -5.68 2.30 6.37
CA SER A 15 -5.19 3.07 7.52
C SER A 15 -5.27 2.21 8.78
N GLY A 16 -4.17 2.18 9.56
CA GLY A 16 -4.09 1.33 10.76
C GLY A 16 -3.67 -0.12 10.51
N ALA A 17 -3.37 -0.52 9.26
CA ALA A 17 -2.86 -1.85 8.95
C ALA A 17 -1.43 -2.12 9.48
N GLY A 18 -0.77 -1.13 10.06
CA GLY A 18 0.57 -1.27 10.63
C GLY A 18 1.71 -1.10 9.63
N LYS A 19 1.45 -0.58 8.43
CA LYS A 19 2.45 -0.37 7.37
C LYS A 19 3.70 0.36 7.84
N SER A 20 3.54 1.54 8.42
CA SER A 20 4.66 2.36 8.90
C SER A 20 5.48 1.66 9.98
N THR A 21 4.83 0.84 10.83
CA THR A 21 5.51 0.05 11.87
C THR A 21 6.35 -1.06 11.24
N ILE A 22 5.80 -1.75 10.24
CA ILE A 22 6.51 -2.79 9.48
C ILE A 22 7.72 -2.19 8.75
N ILE A 23 7.54 -1.06 8.05
CA ILE A 23 8.63 -0.39 7.32
C ILE A 23 9.75 0.00 8.29
N LYS A 24 9.38 0.64 9.41
CA LYS A 24 10.34 1.02 10.44
C LYS A 24 11.12 -0.19 10.97
N LYS A 25 10.43 -1.33 11.16
CA LYS A 25 11.06 -2.56 11.62
C LYS A 25 12.01 -3.17 10.59
N LEU A 26 11.64 -3.17 9.31
CA LEU A 26 12.53 -3.61 8.23
C LEU A 26 13.85 -2.80 8.23
N ILE A 27 13.75 -1.47 8.33
CA ILE A 27 14.90 -0.58 8.38
C ILE A 27 15.73 -0.79 9.65
N GLN A 28 15.09 -1.03 10.80
CA GLN A 28 15.78 -1.33 12.04
C GLN A 28 16.55 -2.65 12.01
N ARG A 29 16.03 -3.66 11.28
CA ARG A 29 16.71 -4.94 11.10
C ARG A 29 17.97 -4.82 10.23
N ASP A 30 17.89 -4.02 9.17
CA ASP A 30 19.00 -3.85 8.24
C ASP A 30 18.88 -2.52 7.47
N SER A 31 19.49 -1.46 8.01
CA SER A 31 19.51 -0.12 7.40
C SER A 31 20.40 -0.03 6.14
N GLU A 32 21.33 -0.98 5.99
CA GLU A 32 22.15 -1.05 4.78
C GLU A 32 21.37 -1.63 3.61
N LYS A 33 20.42 -2.51 3.89
CA LYS A 33 19.58 -3.17 2.87
C LYS A 33 18.31 -2.41 2.55
N TYR A 34 17.65 -1.80 3.53
CA TYR A 34 16.34 -1.15 3.37
C TYR A 34 16.41 0.35 3.51
N ILE A 35 15.78 1.06 2.59
CA ILE A 35 15.63 2.52 2.66
C ILE A 35 14.19 2.91 2.34
N GLN A 36 13.58 3.75 3.18
CA GLN A 36 12.28 4.35 2.89
C GLN A 36 12.44 5.66 2.14
N ILE A 37 11.63 5.86 1.11
CA ILE A 37 11.44 7.16 0.48
C ILE A 37 10.27 7.86 1.16
N PRO A 38 10.49 8.99 1.85
CA PRO A 38 9.41 9.80 2.39
C PRO A 38 8.55 10.36 1.27
N THR A 39 7.23 10.31 1.43
CA THR A 39 6.27 10.92 0.50
C THR A 39 5.93 12.35 0.93
N TYR A 40 5.54 13.21 -0.02
CA TYR A 40 5.03 14.54 0.31
C TYR A 40 3.59 14.49 0.81
N THR A 41 3.28 15.32 1.81
CA THR A 41 1.90 15.52 2.27
C THR A 41 1.68 16.93 2.77
N THR A 42 0.45 17.42 2.58
CA THR A 42 0.03 18.75 3.09
C THR A 42 -0.70 18.67 4.44
N ARG A 43 -0.98 17.45 4.93
CA ARG A 43 -1.57 17.31 6.25
C ARG A 43 -0.62 17.77 7.36
N PRO A 44 -1.15 18.24 8.48
CA PRO A 44 -0.33 18.54 9.65
C PRO A 44 0.44 17.31 10.15
N LEU A 45 1.62 17.57 10.69
CA LEU A 45 2.44 16.58 11.41
C LEU A 45 1.70 16.10 12.65
N ARG A 46 1.67 14.79 12.89
CA ARG A 46 1.02 14.18 14.06
C ARG A 46 2.03 13.99 15.19
N LYS A 47 1.51 13.83 16.41
CA LYS A 47 2.36 13.52 17.57
C LYS A 47 3.22 12.27 17.31
N GLY A 48 4.53 12.40 17.47
CA GLY A 48 5.50 11.32 17.28
C GLY A 48 6.00 11.14 15.85
N GLU A 49 5.49 11.89 14.87
CA GLU A 49 6.06 11.93 13.53
C GLU A 49 7.19 12.96 13.46
N LYS A 50 8.13 12.76 12.52
CA LYS A 50 9.21 13.68 12.25
C LYS A 50 9.28 14.02 10.77
N GLN A 51 9.69 15.26 10.49
CA GLN A 51 9.89 15.73 9.12
C GLN A 51 10.92 14.87 8.40
N GLY A 52 10.55 14.37 7.20
CA GLY A 52 11.45 13.60 6.36
C GLY A 52 11.65 12.12 6.75
N GLU A 53 11.00 11.61 7.81
CA GLU A 53 11.04 10.17 8.12
C GLU A 53 10.07 9.38 7.22
N GLN A 54 8.78 9.60 7.39
CA GLN A 54 7.73 8.94 6.60
C GLN A 54 7.17 9.86 5.52
N HIS A 55 7.10 11.15 5.85
CA HIS A 55 6.60 12.21 4.98
C HIS A 55 7.43 13.47 5.07
N TYR A 56 7.48 14.20 3.96
CA TYR A 56 7.79 15.62 3.93
C TYR A 56 6.48 16.39 4.10
N PHE A 57 6.30 17.04 5.24
CA PHE A 57 5.13 17.86 5.54
C PHE A 57 5.36 19.26 4.98
N ILE A 58 4.61 19.62 3.94
CA ILE A 58 4.77 20.86 3.18
C ILE A 58 3.45 21.62 3.06
N GLN A 59 3.51 22.91 2.74
CA GLN A 59 2.32 23.71 2.49
C GLN A 59 1.68 23.37 1.15
N LYS A 60 0.37 23.65 1.01
CA LYS A 60 -0.38 23.35 -0.23
C LYS A 60 0.18 24.06 -1.46
N GLU A 61 0.68 25.26 -1.27
CA GLU A 61 1.31 26.08 -2.32
C GLU A 61 2.62 25.48 -2.81
N GLU A 62 3.43 24.97 -1.86
CA GLU A 62 4.68 24.27 -2.18
C GLU A 62 4.41 22.95 -2.93
N TYR A 63 3.40 22.18 -2.45
CA TYR A 63 2.97 20.96 -3.14
C TYR A 63 2.57 21.22 -4.59
N LYS A 64 1.77 22.27 -4.86
CA LYS A 64 1.35 22.66 -6.20
C LYS A 64 2.55 22.97 -7.09
N LYS A 65 3.49 23.78 -6.60
CA LYS A 65 4.74 24.12 -7.33
C LYS A 65 5.56 22.89 -7.68
N LEU A 66 5.70 21.94 -6.74
CA LEU A 66 6.44 20.70 -6.99
C LEU A 66 5.72 19.81 -8.01
N LYS A 67 4.38 19.77 -7.98
CA LYS A 67 3.57 19.03 -8.94
C LYS A 67 3.67 19.63 -10.34
N GLU A 68 3.58 20.94 -10.48
CA GLU A 68 3.73 21.67 -11.77
C GLU A 68 5.13 21.43 -12.40
N LYS A 69 6.15 21.27 -11.55
CA LYS A 69 7.52 20.94 -11.97
C LYS A 69 7.73 19.43 -12.19
N GLU A 70 6.67 18.62 -12.17
CA GLU A 70 6.74 17.15 -12.31
C GLU A 70 7.67 16.45 -11.31
N LYS A 71 7.91 17.09 -10.14
CA LYS A 71 8.75 16.52 -9.06
C LYS A 71 7.98 15.57 -8.15
N ILE A 72 6.64 15.53 -8.28
CA ILE A 72 5.75 14.65 -7.50
C ILE A 72 4.99 13.74 -8.45
N LEU A 73 5.08 12.45 -8.18
CA LEU A 73 4.38 11.36 -8.87
C LEU A 73 3.28 10.79 -7.98
N ALA A 74 2.38 10.02 -8.57
CA ALA A 74 1.34 9.29 -7.85
C ALA A 74 0.55 10.15 -6.87
N CYS A 75 0.07 11.28 -7.39
CA CYS A 75 -0.68 12.26 -6.61
C CYS A 75 -2.04 11.74 -6.18
N SER A 76 -2.41 11.98 -4.93
CA SER A 76 -3.72 11.63 -4.39
C SER A 76 -4.21 12.66 -3.39
N THR A 77 -5.53 12.66 -3.16
CA THR A 77 -6.16 13.51 -2.15
C THR A 77 -6.91 12.63 -1.16
N VAL A 78 -6.63 12.82 0.11
CA VAL A 78 -7.25 12.09 1.21
C VAL A 78 -7.70 13.09 2.28
N GLU A 79 -9.00 13.15 2.54
CA GLU A 79 -9.59 14.08 3.53
C GLU A 79 -9.21 15.55 3.31
N GLY A 80 -9.11 15.99 2.04
CA GLY A 80 -8.74 17.36 1.67
C GLY A 80 -7.24 17.67 1.70
N GLU A 81 -6.42 16.69 2.07
CA GLU A 81 -4.97 16.80 2.08
C GLU A 81 -4.34 16.08 0.90
N PHE A 82 -3.28 16.65 0.35
CA PHE A 82 -2.55 16.11 -0.77
C PHE A 82 -1.47 15.14 -0.32
N TYR A 83 -1.24 14.11 -1.12
CA TYR A 83 -0.16 13.15 -0.97
C TYR A 83 0.48 12.91 -2.32
N GLY A 84 1.80 12.70 -2.34
CA GLY A 84 2.51 12.37 -3.58
C GLY A 84 3.89 11.82 -3.31
N THR A 85 4.37 11.02 -4.23
CA THR A 85 5.69 10.38 -4.17
C THR A 85 6.69 11.27 -4.90
N PRO A 86 7.86 11.58 -4.32
CA PRO A 86 8.91 12.28 -5.08
C PRO A 86 9.34 11.46 -6.28
N GLN A 87 9.72 12.13 -7.36
CA GLN A 87 10.40 11.48 -8.47
C GLN A 87 11.72 10.87 -7.98
N ILE A 88 11.95 9.58 -8.25
CA ILE A 88 13.11 8.84 -7.75
C ILE A 88 14.02 8.52 -8.92
N ASP A 89 15.25 8.99 -8.84
CA ASP A 89 16.32 8.50 -9.70
C ASP A 89 16.91 7.22 -9.10
N LEU A 90 16.51 6.07 -9.64
CA LEU A 90 16.98 4.76 -9.19
C LEU A 90 18.47 4.53 -9.45
N ASN A 91 19.11 5.34 -10.29
CA ASN A 91 20.55 5.24 -10.56
C ASN A 91 21.39 6.04 -9.54
N ASN A 92 20.75 6.78 -8.64
CA ASN A 92 21.46 7.52 -7.61
C ASN A 92 22.28 6.55 -6.73
N PRO A 93 23.59 6.78 -6.53
CA PRO A 93 24.48 5.89 -5.76
C PRO A 93 23.98 5.56 -4.35
N LYS A 94 23.23 6.44 -3.72
CA LYS A 94 22.65 6.19 -2.38
C LYS A 94 21.68 5.01 -2.32
N TYR A 95 21.17 4.57 -3.47
CA TYR A 95 20.26 3.44 -3.58
C TYR A 95 20.92 2.15 -4.08
N THR A 96 22.23 2.21 -4.36
CA THR A 96 22.97 1.04 -4.83
C THR A 96 22.81 -0.10 -3.83
N ASP A 97 22.43 -1.28 -4.34
CA ASP A 97 22.21 -2.51 -3.57
C ASP A 97 21.13 -2.41 -2.48
N LYS A 98 20.33 -1.33 -2.47
CA LYS A 98 19.25 -1.14 -1.50
C LYS A 98 17.87 -1.54 -2.07
N CYS A 99 17.04 -2.09 -1.20
CA CYS A 99 15.62 -2.25 -1.41
C CYS A 99 14.92 -0.94 -1.02
N ILE A 100 14.37 -0.24 -2.00
CA ILE A 100 13.69 1.03 -1.81
C ILE A 100 12.23 0.76 -1.45
N ILE A 101 11.76 1.32 -0.34
CA ILE A 101 10.39 1.12 0.17
C ILE A 101 9.61 2.42 0.10
N ILE A 102 8.37 2.36 -0.40
CA ILE A 102 7.43 3.50 -0.42
C ILE A 102 6.11 3.08 0.21
N ASP A 103 5.61 3.86 1.19
CA ASP A 103 4.24 3.75 1.69
C ASP A 103 3.32 4.58 0.80
N ILE A 104 2.47 3.91 0.01
CA ILE A 104 1.64 4.56 -1.00
C ILE A 104 0.29 3.86 -1.15
N GLY A 105 -0.75 4.61 -1.51
CA GLY A 105 -2.06 4.02 -1.83
C GLY A 105 -2.06 3.21 -3.12
N ALA A 106 -2.98 2.24 -3.23
CA ALA A 106 -3.04 1.31 -4.36
C ALA A 106 -3.15 2.00 -5.74
N LYS A 107 -3.86 3.14 -5.83
CA LYS A 107 -3.91 3.94 -7.06
C LYS A 107 -2.53 4.48 -7.45
N GLY A 108 -1.74 4.94 -6.48
CA GLY A 108 -0.38 5.40 -6.73
C GLY A 108 0.56 4.28 -7.16
N VAL A 109 0.32 3.03 -6.71
CA VAL A 109 1.06 1.85 -7.21
C VAL A 109 0.86 1.67 -8.71
N GLU A 110 -0.37 1.84 -9.22
CA GLU A 110 -0.67 1.72 -10.65
C GLU A 110 0.09 2.77 -11.47
N GLU A 111 0.12 4.02 -10.99
CA GLU A 111 0.85 5.10 -11.64
C GLU A 111 2.37 4.84 -11.63
N LEU A 112 2.93 4.39 -10.50
CA LEU A 112 4.36 4.08 -10.40
C LEU A 112 4.78 2.90 -11.28
N LYS A 113 3.90 1.91 -11.51
CA LYS A 113 4.16 0.80 -12.43
C LYS A 113 4.36 1.21 -13.88
N GLN A 114 3.80 2.33 -14.29
CA GLN A 114 4.01 2.87 -15.64
C GLN A 114 5.41 3.47 -15.80
N ILE A 115 5.99 3.94 -14.70
CA ILE A 115 7.28 4.63 -14.68
C ILE A 115 8.43 3.67 -14.32
N TYR A 116 8.21 2.83 -13.31
CA TYR A 116 9.23 1.92 -12.77
C TYR A 116 8.92 0.46 -13.12
N LYS A 117 9.76 -0.19 -13.91
CA LYS A 117 9.54 -1.57 -14.40
C LYS A 117 9.69 -2.64 -13.32
N ASN A 118 10.53 -2.42 -12.30
CA ASN A 118 10.87 -3.39 -11.27
C ASN A 118 10.22 -3.01 -9.93
N ILE A 119 8.89 -2.96 -9.90
CA ILE A 119 8.13 -2.63 -8.70
C ILE A 119 7.49 -3.88 -8.10
N ILE A 120 7.62 -4.04 -6.77
CA ILE A 120 7.01 -5.11 -5.99
C ILE A 120 5.88 -4.51 -5.16
N PRO A 121 4.63 -4.64 -5.59
CA PRO A 121 3.51 -4.12 -4.85
C PRO A 121 3.01 -5.14 -3.82
N ILE A 122 3.10 -4.78 -2.54
CA ILE A 122 2.64 -5.58 -1.41
C ILE A 122 1.46 -4.87 -0.74
N TYR A 123 0.36 -5.57 -0.58
CA TYR A 123 -0.78 -5.11 0.21
C TYR A 123 -0.68 -5.67 1.63
N VAL A 124 -0.69 -4.77 2.62
CA VAL A 124 -0.73 -5.13 4.04
C VAL A 124 -2.15 -4.98 4.56
N MET A 125 -2.69 -6.07 5.06
CA MET A 125 -4.03 -6.18 5.61
C MET A 125 -3.99 -6.25 7.13
N PRO A 126 -4.87 -5.55 7.85
CA PRO A 126 -4.99 -5.73 9.29
C PRO A 126 -5.60 -7.10 9.62
N PRO A 127 -5.37 -7.66 10.82
CA PRO A 127 -5.80 -9.02 11.17
C PRO A 127 -7.30 -9.16 11.35
N THR A 128 -8.02 -8.08 11.69
CA THR A 128 -9.46 -8.10 11.91
C THR A 128 -10.14 -6.82 11.45
N GLN A 129 -11.43 -6.93 11.09
CA GLN A 129 -12.27 -5.75 10.82
C GLN A 129 -12.39 -4.82 12.02
N GLU A 130 -12.36 -5.36 13.24
CA GLU A 130 -12.45 -4.58 14.47
C GLU A 130 -11.30 -3.60 14.60
N ARG A 131 -10.08 -3.96 14.18
CA ARG A 131 -8.94 -3.04 14.12
C ARG A 131 -9.14 -1.91 13.11
N ILE A 132 -9.88 -2.17 12.03
CA ILE A 132 -10.30 -1.12 11.09
C ILE A 132 -11.42 -0.26 11.70
N LYS A 133 -12.39 -0.89 12.41
CA LYS A 133 -13.53 -0.23 13.03
C LYS A 133 -13.12 0.63 14.23
N GLN A 134 -12.23 0.15 15.09
CA GLN A 134 -11.73 0.89 16.26
C GLN A 134 -11.00 2.18 15.89
N ASN A 135 -10.48 2.27 14.67
CA ASN A 135 -9.75 3.43 14.19
C ASN A 135 -10.59 4.47 13.47
N ARG A 136 -11.96 4.47 13.53
CA ARG A 136 -12.82 5.64 13.12
C ARG A 136 -13.91 5.38 12.08
N ASN A 137 -14.89 6.33 12.05
CA ASN A 137 -15.89 6.75 11.03
C ASN A 137 -16.20 5.78 9.89
N GLN A 138 -17.49 5.51 9.66
CA GLN A 138 -18.05 4.73 8.55
C GLN A 138 -17.44 5.07 7.17
N ASN A 139 -17.07 6.34 6.94
CA ASN A 139 -16.41 6.79 5.71
C ASN A 139 -15.03 6.15 5.49
N ARG A 140 -14.28 5.81 6.55
CA ARG A 140 -12.98 5.14 6.43
C ARG A 140 -13.11 3.66 6.16
N LEU A 141 -14.13 3.02 6.69
CA LEU A 141 -14.42 1.62 6.40
C LEU A 141 -14.74 1.44 4.91
N GLN A 142 -15.66 2.24 4.36
CA GLN A 142 -16.02 2.20 2.93
C GLN A 142 -14.82 2.48 2.00
N ARG A 143 -13.91 3.40 2.41
CA ARG A 143 -12.66 3.65 1.66
C ARG A 143 -11.72 2.45 1.72
N SER A 144 -11.62 1.78 2.87
CA SER A 144 -10.77 0.59 3.01
C SER A 144 -11.25 -0.54 2.11
N VAL A 145 -12.56 -0.73 1.99
CA VAL A 145 -13.19 -1.70 1.08
C VAL A 145 -12.81 -1.43 -0.37
N LYS A 146 -13.02 -0.20 -0.84
CA LYS A 146 -12.64 0.19 -2.21
C LYS A 146 -11.14 0.03 -2.47
N GLN A 147 -10.31 0.29 -1.47
CA GLN A 147 -8.86 0.12 -1.57
C GLN A 147 -8.46 -1.35 -1.71
N ILE A 148 -9.13 -2.28 -1.02
CA ILE A 148 -8.83 -3.71 -1.13
C ILE A 148 -9.15 -4.22 -2.54
N LYS A 149 -10.37 -3.96 -3.05
CA LYS A 149 -10.73 -4.35 -4.43
C LYS A 149 -9.79 -3.78 -5.48
N TYR A 150 -9.35 -2.54 -5.28
CA TYR A 150 -8.38 -1.94 -6.18
C TYR A 150 -6.99 -2.56 -6.03
N ALA A 151 -6.59 -2.86 -4.79
CA ALA A 151 -5.31 -3.50 -4.49
C ALA A 151 -5.19 -4.90 -5.09
N GLU A 152 -6.28 -5.68 -5.13
CA GLU A 152 -6.31 -7.00 -5.79
C GLU A 152 -5.91 -6.92 -7.28
N LYS A 153 -6.22 -5.81 -7.95
CA LYS A 153 -5.87 -5.59 -9.35
C LYS A 153 -4.39 -5.21 -9.54
N VAL A 154 -3.82 -4.48 -8.59
CA VAL A 154 -2.49 -3.89 -8.74
C VAL A 154 -1.41 -4.55 -7.90
N CYS A 155 -1.76 -5.14 -6.75
CA CYS A 155 -0.83 -5.82 -5.87
C CYS A 155 -0.79 -7.32 -6.17
N LYS A 156 0.43 -7.88 -6.23
CA LYS A 156 0.63 -9.32 -6.44
C LYS A 156 0.80 -10.09 -5.14
N TRP A 157 1.02 -9.37 -4.03
CA TRP A 157 1.37 -9.94 -2.74
C TRP A 157 0.45 -9.40 -1.66
N LEU A 158 -0.07 -10.29 -0.83
CA LEU A 158 -0.90 -9.98 0.31
C LEU A 158 -0.20 -10.47 1.57
N VAL A 159 0.00 -9.58 2.55
CA VAL A 159 0.53 -9.91 3.87
C VAL A 159 -0.49 -9.49 4.91
N ILE A 160 -0.81 -10.38 5.83
CA ILE A 160 -1.73 -10.10 6.95
C ILE A 160 -0.91 -9.81 8.19
N ASN A 161 -1.11 -8.62 8.75
CA ASN A 161 -0.41 -8.16 9.94
C ASN A 161 -1.14 -8.62 11.22
N GLU A 162 -1.15 -9.93 11.47
CA GLU A 162 -1.62 -10.49 12.75
C GLU A 162 -0.59 -10.20 13.85
N GLU A 163 0.66 -10.54 13.57
CA GLU A 163 1.82 -10.31 14.40
C GLU A 163 2.86 -9.53 13.61
N LEU A 164 3.37 -8.46 14.21
CA LEU A 164 4.29 -7.54 13.54
C LEU A 164 5.55 -8.26 13.04
N GLU A 165 6.13 -9.15 13.86
CA GLU A 165 7.34 -9.90 13.48
C GLU A 165 7.08 -10.77 12.27
N LYS A 166 6.02 -11.57 12.32
CA LYS A 166 5.64 -12.49 11.25
C LYS A 166 5.33 -11.76 9.93
N ALA A 167 4.59 -10.65 10.01
CA ALA A 167 4.30 -9.85 8.84
C ALA A 167 5.57 -9.24 8.23
N THR A 168 6.52 -8.82 9.09
CA THR A 168 7.82 -8.33 8.65
C THR A 168 8.62 -9.43 7.97
N ASP A 169 8.69 -10.65 8.57
CA ASP A 169 9.36 -11.81 7.99
C ASP A 169 8.77 -12.21 6.63
N ASP A 170 7.45 -12.18 6.49
CA ASP A 170 6.78 -12.52 5.24
C ASP A 170 7.13 -11.52 4.14
N ILE A 171 7.20 -10.22 4.45
CA ILE A 171 7.66 -9.19 3.50
C ILE A 171 9.13 -9.41 3.12
N GLU A 172 10.01 -9.69 4.08
CA GLU A 172 11.42 -10.00 3.79
C GLU A 172 11.56 -11.23 2.89
N LYS A 173 10.79 -12.30 3.14
CA LYS A 173 10.77 -13.50 2.29
C LYS A 173 10.32 -13.19 0.87
N ILE A 174 9.27 -12.37 0.70
CA ILE A 174 8.81 -11.93 -0.62
C ILE A 174 9.94 -11.22 -1.36
N ILE A 175 10.59 -10.25 -0.71
CA ILE A 175 11.70 -9.50 -1.29
C ILE A 175 12.86 -10.44 -1.68
N LEU A 176 13.26 -11.35 -0.79
CA LEU A 176 14.34 -12.30 -1.03
C LEU A 176 14.05 -13.28 -2.18
N ILE A 177 12.81 -13.80 -2.27
CA ILE A 177 12.40 -14.69 -3.37
C ILE A 177 12.54 -13.97 -4.71
N ILE A 178 12.11 -12.71 -4.78
CA ILE A 178 12.19 -11.91 -6.01
C ILE A 178 13.64 -11.58 -6.35
N GLN A 179 14.45 -11.21 -5.38
CA GLN A 179 15.89 -10.95 -5.56
C GLN A 179 16.63 -12.17 -6.10
N LYS A 180 16.41 -13.35 -5.48
CA LYS A 180 17.08 -14.60 -5.86
C LYS A 180 16.62 -15.15 -7.21
N SER A 181 15.36 -14.94 -7.57
CA SER A 181 14.82 -15.47 -8.83
C SER A 181 15.42 -14.79 -10.06
N GLY A 182 16.06 -13.62 -9.93
CA GLY A 182 16.53 -12.82 -11.06
C GLY A 182 15.43 -12.48 -12.08
N LYS A 183 14.20 -12.91 -11.78
CA LYS A 183 13.04 -12.76 -12.65
C LYS A 183 12.51 -11.34 -12.50
N LYS A 184 12.25 -10.69 -13.62
CA LYS A 184 11.39 -9.51 -13.65
C LYS A 184 10.09 -9.87 -12.90
N VAL A 185 9.59 -8.94 -12.10
CA VAL A 185 8.33 -9.08 -11.32
C VAL A 185 7.17 -9.61 -12.18
N GLU A 186 7.22 -9.39 -13.49
CA GLU A 186 6.27 -9.90 -14.48
C GLU A 186 6.26 -11.42 -14.65
N LYS A 187 7.31 -12.14 -14.21
CA LYS A 187 7.44 -13.60 -14.37
C LYS A 187 7.21 -14.40 -13.08
N ILE A 188 6.71 -13.78 -12.03
CA ILE A 188 6.24 -14.53 -10.87
C ILE A 188 5.00 -15.30 -11.33
N THR A 189 5.06 -16.61 -11.22
CA THR A 189 4.02 -17.47 -11.76
C THR A 189 2.74 -17.37 -10.94
N LYS A 190 1.60 -17.61 -11.57
CA LYS A 190 0.31 -17.74 -10.88
C LYS A 190 0.39 -18.71 -9.69
N LYS A 191 1.20 -19.77 -9.79
CA LYS A 191 1.47 -20.73 -8.71
C LYS A 191 2.16 -20.11 -7.51
N ASP A 192 3.11 -19.17 -7.68
CA ASP A 192 3.79 -18.51 -6.58
C ASP A 192 2.81 -17.60 -5.82
N ILE A 193 1.92 -16.93 -6.55
CA ILE A 193 0.86 -16.09 -5.98
C ILE A 193 -0.18 -16.98 -5.26
N GLU A 194 -0.62 -18.06 -5.90
CA GLU A 194 -1.57 -19.01 -5.31
C GLU A 194 -1.01 -19.68 -4.06
N TYR A 195 0.28 -19.99 -4.01
CA TYR A 195 0.92 -20.56 -2.82
C TYR A 195 0.84 -19.61 -1.62
N LEU A 196 1.17 -18.34 -1.80
CA LEU A 196 1.12 -17.36 -0.71
C LEU A 196 -0.32 -17.00 -0.35
N TYR A 197 -1.19 -16.88 -1.33
CA TYR A 197 -2.63 -16.70 -1.11
C TYR A 197 -3.22 -17.89 -0.34
N LYS A 198 -2.96 -19.13 -0.78
CA LYS A 198 -3.39 -20.34 -0.06
C LYS A 198 -2.79 -20.45 1.32
N LYS A 199 -1.56 -20.00 1.53
CA LYS A 199 -0.93 -19.97 2.85
C LYS A 199 -1.61 -18.96 3.78
N SER A 200 -1.96 -17.78 3.28
CA SER A 200 -2.72 -16.78 4.03
C SER A 200 -4.18 -17.22 4.28
N MET A 201 -4.80 -17.90 3.32
CA MET A 201 -6.17 -18.40 3.39
C MET A 201 -6.33 -19.71 4.19
N LYS A 202 -5.23 -20.41 4.53
CA LYS A 202 -5.26 -21.55 5.46
C LYS A 202 -5.59 -21.12 6.90
N ASN A 203 -5.44 -19.84 7.21
CA ASN A 203 -5.91 -19.32 8.49
C ASN A 203 -7.44 -19.12 8.40
N PRO A 204 -8.25 -19.84 9.19
CA PRO A 204 -9.72 -19.75 9.18
C PRO A 204 -10.21 -18.31 9.43
N VAL A 205 -9.47 -17.53 10.22
CA VAL A 205 -9.78 -16.13 10.54
C VAL A 205 -9.68 -15.27 9.28
N ASN A 206 -8.67 -15.50 8.45
CA ASN A 206 -8.45 -14.73 7.23
C ASN A 206 -9.51 -15.02 6.17
N LYS A 207 -9.87 -16.31 6.03
CA LYS A 207 -10.92 -16.75 5.12
C LYS A 207 -12.26 -16.13 5.52
N ARG A 208 -12.64 -16.25 6.79
CA ARG A 208 -13.86 -15.67 7.33
C ARG A 208 -13.90 -14.15 7.20
N PHE A 209 -12.78 -13.47 7.45
CA PHE A 209 -12.65 -12.02 7.30
C PHE A 209 -12.93 -11.56 5.87
N LEU A 210 -12.37 -12.23 4.87
CA LEU A 210 -12.60 -11.90 3.46
C LEU A 210 -14.04 -12.19 3.03
N GLU A 211 -14.62 -13.31 3.46
CA GLU A 211 -16.00 -13.67 3.18
C GLU A 211 -16.98 -12.65 3.79
N GLU A 212 -16.83 -12.30 5.07
CA GLU A 212 -17.65 -11.27 5.73
C GLU A 212 -17.48 -9.89 5.09
N PHE A 213 -16.29 -9.60 4.61
CA PHE A 213 -15.98 -8.35 3.95
C PHE A 213 -16.68 -8.23 2.59
N TYR A 214 -16.67 -9.27 1.76
CA TYR A 214 -17.36 -9.29 0.46
C TYR A 214 -18.87 -9.27 0.62
N GLN A 215 -19.43 -10.00 1.59
CA GLN A 215 -20.88 -9.99 1.89
C GLN A 215 -21.40 -8.60 2.29
N GLN A 216 -20.63 -7.85 3.09
CA GLN A 216 -21.00 -6.48 3.48
C GLN A 216 -20.95 -5.50 2.30
N GLU A 217 -20.11 -5.74 1.30
CA GLU A 217 -20.07 -4.91 0.09
C GLU A 217 -21.24 -5.17 -0.84
N GLU A 218 -21.60 -6.42 -1.05
CA GLU A 218 -22.81 -6.77 -1.85
C GLU A 218 -24.05 -6.11 -1.26
N GLN A 219 -24.23 -6.20 0.06
CA GLN A 219 -25.35 -5.55 0.75
C GLN A 219 -25.32 -4.03 0.61
N ALA A 220 -24.12 -3.40 0.68
CA ALA A 220 -23.99 -1.95 0.52
C ALA A 220 -24.23 -1.48 -0.91
N GLU A 221 -23.89 -2.28 -1.93
CA GLU A 221 -24.19 -1.98 -3.33
C GLU A 221 -25.65 -2.17 -3.67
N GLU A 222 -26.30 -3.21 -3.15
CA GLU A 222 -27.74 -3.42 -3.28
C GLU A 222 -28.55 -2.28 -2.66
N GLN A 223 -28.14 -1.82 -1.46
CA GLN A 223 -28.82 -0.71 -0.79
C GLN A 223 -28.70 0.60 -1.57
N LYS A 224 -27.52 0.85 -2.18
CA LYS A 224 -27.33 2.02 -3.04
C LYS A 224 -28.16 1.96 -4.32
N THR A 225 -28.34 0.77 -4.88
CA THR A 225 -29.13 0.55 -6.08
C THR A 225 -30.61 0.76 -5.77
N LYS A 226 -31.11 0.25 -4.64
CA LYS A 226 -32.46 0.47 -4.15
C LYS A 226 -32.74 1.96 -3.90
N ASN A 227 -31.83 2.65 -3.20
CA ASN A 227 -31.98 4.08 -2.93
C ASN A 227 -31.99 4.95 -4.21
N LYS A 228 -31.23 4.58 -5.23
CA LYS A 228 -31.25 5.26 -6.54
C LYS A 228 -32.56 5.02 -7.30
N GLN A 229 -33.11 3.83 -7.20
CA GLN A 229 -34.41 3.50 -7.81
C GLN A 229 -35.59 4.22 -7.12
N GLU A 230 -35.55 4.32 -5.79
CA GLU A 230 -36.56 5.07 -5.02
C GLU A 230 -36.48 6.59 -5.28
N GLN A 231 -35.27 7.14 -5.45
CA GLN A 231 -35.11 8.54 -5.81
C GLN A 231 -35.60 8.86 -7.23
N LYS A 232 -35.43 7.94 -8.20
CA LYS A 232 -36.00 8.09 -9.54
C LYS A 232 -37.53 8.05 -9.55
N LYS A 233 -38.13 7.17 -8.78
CA LYS A 233 -39.63 7.06 -8.64
C LYS A 233 -40.29 8.25 -7.92
N LYS A 234 -39.50 9.08 -7.22
CA LYS A 234 -40.02 10.29 -6.55
C LYS A 234 -39.85 11.55 -7.41
N THR A 235 -39.14 11.45 -8.52
CA THR A 235 -38.90 12.57 -9.47
C THR A 235 -39.67 12.42 -10.79
N GLU A 236 -40.35 11.32 -10.99
CA GLU A 236 -41.40 11.08 -11.98
C GLU A 236 -42.80 11.27 -11.32
#